data_9e747003379df8cf8a0c779bde71c798
#
_entry.id   9e747003379df8cf8a0c779bde71c798
#
_cell.length_a   1.000
_cell.length_b   1.000
_cell.length_c   1.000
_cell.angle_alpha   90.00
_cell.angle_beta   90.00
_cell.angle_gamma   90.00
#
_symmetry.space_group_name_H-M   'P 1'
#
loop_
_entity.id
_entity.type
_entity.pdbx_description
1 polymer ?
#
loop_
_entity_poly.entity_id
_entity_poly.type
_entity_poly.pdbx_seq_one_letter_code
_entity_poly.pdbx_strand_id
1 'polypeptide(L)'
;MREFGSEFPSIVLSDGYFDSLKRLGHCTFLRSGREALAFAATNCISEISVVLLPAYCCWSMSAPFERMGWQVIFYRLMPDLSADLDYLENLLRKYHPGAVLTMNYFGIAPTDSTVALVKSICPTCYVIEDFSHCTFSLLTIYNPNVDFYVSSIRKSIGVCDGAVVVSSQQTDLRFVQEADVDFAILRQQAQWNKEKYRYTQGSDQKQAFRQHLSDAEELSLIHISEPTRLLS
;
A
#
# COMPACT_ATOMS: atom_id res chain seq x y z
N MET A 1 6.62 16.85 24.52
CA MET A 1 6.21 17.11 23.10
C MET A 1 5.08 16.15 22.79
N ARG A 2 3.91 16.63 22.34
CA ARG A 2 2.80 15.75 21.93
C ARG A 2 3.19 15.07 20.62
N GLU A 3 3.11 13.76 20.57
CA GLU A 3 3.27 13.00 19.33
C GLU A 3 1.96 13.01 18.52
N PHE A 4 2.04 13.36 17.26
CA PHE A 4 0.94 13.33 16.30
C PHE A 4 1.21 12.24 15.26
N GLY A 5 0.15 11.59 14.81
CA GLY A 5 0.22 10.54 13.79
C GLY A 5 0.43 9.14 14.37
N SER A 6 0.75 8.20 13.52
CA SER A 6 0.89 6.76 13.65
C SER A 6 -0.41 6.01 13.96
N GLU A 7 -0.81 5.77 15.20
CA GLU A 7 -1.98 4.91 15.48
C GLU A 7 -3.18 5.73 15.97
N PHE A 8 -4.36 5.43 15.41
CA PHE A 8 -5.63 5.98 15.90
C PHE A 8 -6.12 5.19 17.12
N PRO A 9 -6.96 5.79 17.99
CA PRO A 9 -7.69 5.04 19.01
C PRO A 9 -8.55 3.95 18.36
N SER A 10 -8.76 2.84 19.08
CA SER A 10 -9.68 1.79 18.62
C SER A 10 -11.08 2.35 18.42
N ILE A 11 -11.74 1.93 17.35
CA ILE A 11 -13.11 2.31 17.02
C ILE A 11 -13.94 1.06 16.75
N VAL A 12 -15.25 1.18 16.95
CA VAL A 12 -16.22 0.19 16.47
C VAL A 12 -16.59 0.59 15.04
N LEU A 13 -16.32 -0.31 14.09
CA LEU A 13 -16.69 -0.09 12.69
C LEU A 13 -18.16 -0.44 12.48
N SER A 14 -18.87 0.40 11.73
CA SER A 14 -20.17 0.05 11.15
C SER A 14 -20.00 -0.37 9.69
N ASP A 15 -20.88 -1.27 9.21
CA ASP A 15 -20.90 -1.73 7.82
C ASP A 15 -21.13 -0.57 6.83
N GLY A 16 -20.65 -0.71 5.58
CA GLY A 16 -21.00 0.18 4.49
C GLY A 16 -19.86 0.56 3.56
N TYR A 17 -18.75 1.11 4.06
CA TYR A 17 -17.66 1.55 3.19
C TYR A 17 -17.02 0.37 2.42
N PHE A 18 -16.65 -0.68 3.12
CA PHE A 18 -16.00 -1.85 2.51
C PHE A 18 -16.91 -2.62 1.58
N ASP A 19 -18.22 -2.69 1.86
CA ASP A 19 -19.18 -3.27 0.94
C ASP A 19 -19.36 -2.42 -0.33
N SER A 20 -19.17 -1.12 -0.22
CA SER A 20 -19.18 -0.22 -1.37
C SER A 20 -17.95 -0.41 -2.27
N LEU A 21 -16.78 -0.75 -1.71
CA LEU A 21 -15.58 -1.05 -2.50
C LEU A 21 -15.77 -2.27 -3.40
N LYS A 22 -16.53 -3.27 -2.95
CA LYS A 22 -16.84 -4.48 -3.75
C LYS A 22 -17.58 -4.18 -5.06
N ARG A 23 -18.19 -3.00 -5.17
CA ARG A 23 -18.86 -2.54 -6.41
C ARG A 23 -17.88 -2.01 -7.45
N LEU A 24 -16.66 -1.64 -7.05
CA LEU A 24 -15.62 -1.16 -7.95
C LEU A 24 -14.86 -2.30 -8.63
N GLY A 25 -14.82 -3.49 -8.03
CA GLY A 25 -14.10 -4.64 -8.57
C GLY A 25 -13.89 -5.75 -7.54
N HIS A 26 -12.91 -6.61 -7.82
CA HIS A 26 -12.51 -7.67 -6.91
C HIS A 26 -11.76 -7.09 -5.73
N CYS A 27 -12.33 -7.24 -4.53
CA CYS A 27 -11.76 -6.74 -3.28
C CYS A 27 -11.05 -7.86 -2.53
N THR A 28 -9.78 -7.67 -2.21
CA THR A 28 -8.98 -8.55 -1.36
C THR A 28 -8.50 -7.78 -0.13
N PHE A 29 -8.79 -8.33 1.06
CA PHE A 29 -8.32 -7.74 2.32
C PHE A 29 -7.04 -8.43 2.77
N LEU A 30 -6.06 -7.63 3.22
CA LEU A 30 -4.73 -8.06 3.58
C LEU A 30 -4.31 -7.35 4.89
N ARG A 31 -3.26 -7.84 5.55
CA ARG A 31 -2.84 -7.33 6.86
C ARG A 31 -2.21 -5.94 6.80
N SER A 32 -1.48 -5.64 5.74
CA SER A 32 -0.73 -4.39 5.64
C SER A 32 -0.65 -3.85 4.21
N GLY A 33 -0.39 -2.53 4.07
CA GLY A 33 -0.17 -1.92 2.77
C GLY A 33 1.02 -2.52 2.01
N ARG A 34 2.07 -3.01 2.69
CA ARG A 34 3.19 -3.73 2.06
C ARG A 34 2.74 -5.05 1.44
N GLU A 35 1.93 -5.78 2.16
CA GLU A 35 1.38 -7.04 1.68
C GLU A 35 0.40 -6.81 0.51
N ALA A 36 -0.36 -5.73 0.57
CA ALA A 36 -1.22 -5.31 -0.53
C ALA A 36 -0.42 -4.92 -1.80
N LEU A 37 0.72 -4.24 -1.64
CA LEU A 37 1.62 -3.95 -2.76
C LEU A 37 2.29 -5.21 -3.30
N ALA A 38 2.73 -6.13 -2.41
CA ALA A 38 3.27 -7.42 -2.83
C ALA A 38 2.22 -8.25 -3.59
N PHE A 39 0.99 -8.28 -3.08
CA PHE A 39 -0.12 -8.97 -3.75
C PHE A 39 -0.41 -8.37 -5.14
N ALA A 40 -0.46 -7.05 -5.27
CA ALA A 40 -0.62 -6.39 -6.56
C ALA A 40 0.54 -6.74 -7.51
N ALA A 41 1.79 -6.66 -7.03
CA ALA A 41 2.99 -6.99 -7.81
C ALA A 41 2.98 -8.46 -8.29
N THR A 42 2.53 -9.41 -7.45
CA THR A 42 2.42 -10.82 -7.82
C THR A 42 1.36 -11.06 -8.90
N ASN A 43 0.31 -10.23 -8.91
CA ASN A 43 -0.76 -10.31 -9.90
C ASN A 43 -0.46 -9.48 -11.17
N CYS A 44 0.66 -8.76 -11.24
CA CYS A 44 1.15 -8.14 -12.47
C CYS A 44 1.84 -9.20 -13.32
N ILE A 45 1.10 -9.85 -14.24
CA ILE A 45 1.63 -10.87 -15.14
C ILE A 45 2.45 -10.18 -16.23
N SER A 46 3.74 -9.97 -15.99
CA SER A 46 4.68 -9.33 -16.90
C SER A 46 6.00 -10.06 -16.94
N GLU A 47 6.59 -10.19 -18.12
CA GLU A 47 7.98 -10.70 -18.28
C GLU A 47 9.02 -9.67 -17.80
N ILE A 48 8.61 -8.41 -17.66
CA ILE A 48 9.49 -7.30 -17.28
C ILE A 48 9.30 -6.99 -15.80
N SER A 49 10.27 -7.39 -14.97
CA SER A 49 10.31 -7.11 -13.55
C SER A 49 10.94 -5.74 -13.25
N VAL A 50 10.43 -4.69 -13.88
CA VAL A 50 10.79 -3.30 -13.61
C VAL A 50 9.54 -2.55 -13.16
N VAL A 51 9.65 -1.82 -12.05
CA VAL A 51 8.56 -0.96 -11.55
C VAL A 51 9.05 0.49 -11.41
N LEU A 52 8.24 1.43 -11.85
CA LEU A 52 8.46 2.85 -11.60
C LEU A 52 7.65 3.29 -10.38
N LEU A 53 8.32 3.92 -9.41
CA LEU A 53 7.72 4.46 -8.18
C LEU A 53 7.93 5.98 -8.10
N PRO A 54 7.03 6.73 -7.44
CA PRO A 54 7.27 8.15 -7.19
C PRO A 54 8.45 8.34 -6.23
N ALA A 55 9.31 9.32 -6.47
CA ALA A 55 10.49 9.56 -5.63
C ALA A 55 10.14 9.98 -4.19
N TYR A 56 8.97 10.58 -3.98
CA TYR A 56 8.46 10.90 -2.64
C TYR A 56 7.64 9.73 -2.10
N CYS A 57 8.31 8.69 -1.67
CA CYS A 57 7.68 7.53 -1.06
C CYS A 57 8.49 7.01 0.14
N CYS A 58 7.85 6.26 1.03
CA CYS A 58 8.54 5.59 2.10
C CYS A 58 9.13 4.25 1.62
N TRP A 59 10.15 3.77 2.30
CA TRP A 59 10.76 2.47 2.00
C TRP A 59 9.75 1.32 1.98
N SER A 60 8.70 1.39 2.79
CA SER A 60 7.66 0.36 2.80
C SER A 60 6.86 0.25 1.50
N MET A 61 7.01 1.20 0.56
CA MET A 61 6.42 1.12 -0.77
C MET A 61 7.35 0.43 -1.78
N SER A 62 8.67 0.60 -1.67
CA SER A 62 9.65 -0.05 -2.57
C SER A 62 9.99 -1.48 -2.13
N ALA A 63 10.09 -1.71 -0.81
CA ALA A 63 10.52 -2.99 -0.25
C ALA A 63 9.75 -4.23 -0.76
N PRO A 64 8.42 -4.22 -0.96
CA PRO A 64 7.70 -5.35 -1.52
C PRO A 64 8.23 -5.76 -2.90
N PHE A 65 8.44 -4.79 -3.77
CA PHE A 65 8.93 -5.01 -5.13
C PHE A 65 10.38 -5.51 -5.12
N GLU A 66 11.26 -4.86 -4.35
CA GLU A 66 12.67 -5.24 -4.22
C GLU A 66 12.83 -6.68 -3.72
N ARG A 67 12.02 -7.09 -2.71
CA ARG A 67 12.03 -8.45 -2.16
C ARG A 67 11.54 -9.51 -3.14
N MET A 68 10.67 -9.12 -4.06
CA MET A 68 10.19 -9.99 -5.15
C MET A 68 11.11 -9.98 -6.36
N GLY A 69 12.27 -9.33 -6.29
CA GLY A 69 13.27 -9.28 -7.34
C GLY A 69 12.98 -8.25 -8.46
N TRP A 70 12.05 -7.32 -8.22
CA TRP A 70 11.79 -6.25 -9.17
C TRP A 70 12.89 -5.19 -9.10
N GLN A 71 13.29 -4.66 -10.23
CA GLN A 71 14.11 -3.45 -10.31
C GLN A 71 13.22 -2.23 -10.06
N VAL A 72 13.50 -1.52 -8.97
CA VAL A 72 12.78 -0.29 -8.62
C VAL A 72 13.50 0.92 -9.21
N ILE A 73 12.78 1.76 -9.94
CA ILE A 73 13.24 3.01 -10.50
C ILE A 73 12.32 4.13 -10.07
N PHE A 74 12.88 5.24 -9.60
CA PHE A 74 12.10 6.36 -9.10
C PHE A 74 11.89 7.43 -10.16
N TYR A 75 10.64 7.89 -10.32
CA TYR A 75 10.32 9.07 -11.13
C TYR A 75 10.12 10.31 -10.25
N ARG A 76 10.43 11.46 -10.83
CA ARG A 76 10.34 12.76 -10.14
C ARG A 76 8.89 13.21 -10.01
N LEU A 77 8.65 13.99 -8.94
CA LEU A 77 7.42 14.72 -8.72
C LEU A 77 7.64 16.22 -8.85
N MET A 78 6.59 16.93 -9.23
CA MET A 78 6.50 18.37 -9.19
C MET A 78 6.25 18.86 -7.75
N PRO A 79 6.41 20.16 -7.44
CA PRO A 79 6.17 20.69 -6.10
C PRO A 79 4.74 20.50 -5.57
N ASP A 80 3.77 20.31 -6.44
CA ASP A 80 2.37 20.02 -6.13
C ASP A 80 2.09 18.51 -5.94
N LEU A 81 3.15 17.69 -5.92
CA LEU A 81 3.12 16.23 -5.80
C LEU A 81 2.56 15.49 -7.03
N SER A 82 2.25 16.16 -8.13
CA SER A 82 1.96 15.52 -9.41
C SER A 82 3.24 14.91 -10.02
N ALA A 83 3.09 13.94 -10.91
CA ALA A 83 4.25 13.38 -11.63
C ALA A 83 4.86 14.41 -12.60
N ASP A 84 6.20 14.46 -12.66
CA ASP A 84 6.90 15.12 -13.77
C ASP A 84 6.71 14.25 -15.02
N LEU A 85 5.72 14.60 -15.84
CA LEU A 85 5.27 13.79 -16.96
C LEU A 85 6.36 13.62 -18.02
N ASP A 86 7.15 14.67 -18.31
CA ASP A 86 8.25 14.59 -19.28
C ASP A 86 9.34 13.63 -18.83
N TYR A 87 9.67 13.66 -17.53
CA TYR A 87 10.64 12.74 -16.96
C TYR A 87 10.09 11.30 -16.91
N LEU A 88 8.84 11.14 -16.55
CA LEU A 88 8.17 9.84 -16.52
C LEU A 88 8.09 9.24 -17.94
N GLU A 89 7.75 10.03 -18.95
CA GLU A 89 7.74 9.59 -20.36
C GLU A 89 9.10 9.03 -20.78
N ASN A 90 10.19 9.72 -20.46
CA ASN A 90 11.54 9.25 -20.75
C ASN A 90 11.85 7.90 -20.09
N LEU A 91 11.39 7.70 -18.84
CA LEU A 91 11.58 6.43 -18.15
C LEU A 91 10.73 5.31 -18.77
N LEU A 92 9.47 5.58 -19.11
CA LEU A 92 8.56 4.63 -19.76
C LEU A 92 9.16 4.12 -21.08
N ARG A 93 9.65 5.03 -21.93
CA ARG A 93 10.28 4.69 -23.22
C ARG A 93 11.60 3.93 -23.05
N LYS A 94 12.36 4.25 -21.99
CA LYS A 94 13.67 3.63 -21.75
C LYS A 94 13.56 2.23 -21.18
N TYR A 95 12.67 2.03 -20.21
CA TYR A 95 12.64 0.80 -19.41
C TYR A 95 11.50 -0.13 -19.78
N HIS A 96 10.45 0.34 -20.46
CA HIS A 96 9.24 -0.42 -20.76
C HIS A 96 8.74 -1.21 -19.53
N PRO A 97 8.45 -0.53 -18.39
CA PRO A 97 8.24 -1.19 -17.12
C PRO A 97 7.04 -2.14 -17.14
N GLY A 98 7.13 -3.22 -16.34
CA GLY A 98 5.99 -4.12 -16.11
C GLY A 98 4.90 -3.48 -15.26
N ALA A 99 5.27 -2.55 -14.37
CA ALA A 99 4.32 -1.82 -13.54
C ALA A 99 4.77 -0.38 -13.28
N VAL A 100 3.79 0.51 -13.08
CA VAL A 100 3.97 1.86 -12.52
C VAL A 100 3.10 1.98 -11.29
N LEU A 101 3.71 2.34 -10.17
CA LEU A 101 2.99 2.72 -8.96
C LEU A 101 2.85 4.24 -8.94
N THR A 102 1.63 4.70 -8.79
CA THR A 102 1.32 6.11 -8.52
C THR A 102 0.64 6.25 -7.18
N MET A 103 0.66 7.44 -6.60
CA MET A 103 0.10 7.68 -5.28
C MET A 103 -0.80 8.91 -5.29
N ASN A 104 -2.02 8.75 -4.80
CA ASN A 104 -2.91 9.87 -4.57
C ASN A 104 -2.53 10.55 -3.24
N TYR A 105 -1.65 11.54 -3.34
CA TYR A 105 -1.14 12.24 -2.17
C TYR A 105 -2.24 13.07 -1.51
N PHE A 106 -2.66 12.66 -0.32
CA PHE A 106 -3.62 13.37 0.54
C PHE A 106 -4.97 13.69 -0.11
N GLY A 107 -5.28 13.07 -1.25
CA GLY A 107 -6.50 13.36 -2.03
C GLY A 107 -6.45 14.66 -2.82
N ILE A 108 -5.29 15.32 -2.92
CA ILE A 108 -5.12 16.60 -3.61
C ILE A 108 -4.25 16.53 -4.87
N ALA A 109 -3.50 15.45 -5.07
CA ALA A 109 -2.65 15.24 -6.23
C ALA A 109 -3.33 14.24 -7.20
N PRO A 110 -4.01 14.70 -8.25
CA PRO A 110 -4.69 13.82 -9.20
C PRO A 110 -3.67 13.00 -10.01
N THR A 111 -4.00 11.75 -10.27
CA THR A 111 -3.12 10.79 -10.95
C THR A 111 -3.55 10.49 -12.38
N ASP A 112 -4.70 11.01 -12.83
CA ASP A 112 -5.28 10.70 -14.14
C ASP A 112 -4.33 10.96 -15.32
N SER A 113 -3.60 12.07 -15.31
CA SER A 113 -2.63 12.40 -16.35
C SER A 113 -1.46 11.40 -16.35
N THR A 114 -1.02 10.95 -15.18
CA THR A 114 0.01 9.91 -15.02
C THR A 114 -0.48 8.58 -15.61
N VAL A 115 -1.68 8.15 -15.23
CA VAL A 115 -2.33 6.93 -15.74
C VAL A 115 -2.50 6.98 -17.25
N ALA A 116 -3.01 8.08 -17.78
CA ALA A 116 -3.20 8.27 -19.21
C ALA A 116 -1.87 8.20 -19.98
N LEU A 117 -0.81 8.85 -19.47
CA LEU A 117 0.53 8.79 -20.07
C LEU A 117 1.06 7.36 -20.09
N VAL A 118 0.99 6.65 -18.95
CA VAL A 118 1.46 5.26 -18.86
C VAL A 118 0.75 4.38 -19.90
N LYS A 119 -0.58 4.42 -19.95
CA LYS A 119 -1.36 3.58 -20.86
C LYS A 119 -1.18 3.99 -22.34
N SER A 120 -0.83 5.24 -22.63
CA SER A 120 -0.55 5.69 -24.01
C SER A 120 0.78 5.17 -24.54
N ILE A 121 1.82 5.07 -23.69
CA ILE A 121 3.19 4.66 -24.08
C ILE A 121 3.41 3.17 -23.90
N CYS A 122 2.92 2.61 -22.80
CA CYS A 122 3.05 1.22 -22.42
C CYS A 122 1.66 0.63 -22.11
N PRO A 123 0.83 0.31 -23.10
CA PRO A 123 -0.56 -0.15 -22.88
C PRO A 123 -0.68 -1.40 -22.01
N THR A 124 0.33 -2.27 -22.03
CA THR A 124 0.39 -3.52 -21.25
C THR A 124 0.98 -3.33 -19.85
N CYS A 125 1.54 -2.14 -19.55
CA CYS A 125 2.07 -1.85 -18.24
C CYS A 125 0.94 -1.79 -17.21
N TYR A 126 1.10 -2.48 -16.09
CA TYR A 126 0.17 -2.42 -14.98
C TYR A 126 0.27 -1.09 -14.23
N VAL A 127 -0.86 -0.52 -13.90
CA VAL A 127 -0.93 0.67 -13.05
C VAL A 127 -1.46 0.29 -11.69
N ILE A 128 -0.65 0.56 -10.67
CA ILE A 128 -1.01 0.40 -9.27
C ILE A 128 -1.17 1.78 -8.67
N GLU A 129 -2.31 2.09 -8.06
CA GLU A 129 -2.54 3.37 -7.41
C GLU A 129 -2.72 3.21 -5.89
N ASP A 130 -1.86 3.89 -5.12
CA ASP A 130 -1.88 3.83 -3.65
C ASP A 130 -2.74 4.97 -3.08
N PHE A 131 -3.83 4.59 -2.43
CA PHE A 131 -4.79 5.45 -1.72
C PHE A 131 -4.57 5.47 -0.20
N SER A 132 -3.43 5.05 0.30
CA SER A 132 -3.17 5.00 1.75
C SER A 132 -3.23 6.36 2.44
N HIS A 133 -3.11 7.47 1.71
CA HIS A 133 -3.26 8.82 2.26
C HIS A 133 -4.68 9.37 2.17
N CYS A 134 -5.56 8.70 1.41
CA CYS A 134 -6.94 9.16 1.18
C CYS A 134 -7.90 7.99 0.96
N THR A 135 -7.83 6.98 1.81
CA THR A 135 -8.57 5.70 1.70
C THR A 135 -10.04 5.90 1.31
N PHE A 136 -10.73 6.86 1.93
CA PHE A 136 -12.15 7.09 1.67
C PHE A 136 -12.46 7.76 0.32
N SER A 137 -11.47 8.34 -0.34
CA SER A 137 -11.66 8.97 -1.65
C SER A 137 -11.75 7.96 -2.78
N LEU A 138 -11.39 6.69 -2.56
CA LEU A 138 -11.39 5.65 -3.59
C LEU A 138 -12.78 5.46 -4.23
N LEU A 139 -13.87 5.63 -3.48
CA LEU A 139 -15.23 5.53 -4.02
C LEU A 139 -15.62 6.68 -4.97
N THR A 140 -14.91 7.79 -4.91
CA THR A 140 -15.21 9.01 -5.71
C THR A 140 -14.20 9.26 -6.82
N ILE A 141 -12.99 8.66 -6.72
CA ILE A 141 -11.87 8.85 -7.65
C ILE A 141 -11.53 7.47 -8.25
N TYR A 142 -12.41 6.93 -9.07
CA TYR A 142 -12.17 5.65 -9.74
C TYR A 142 -11.81 5.88 -11.21
N ASN A 143 -10.66 5.35 -11.65
CA ASN A 143 -10.20 5.39 -13.02
C ASN A 143 -10.13 3.94 -13.57
N PRO A 144 -10.89 3.57 -14.60
CA PRO A 144 -10.93 2.20 -15.12
C PRO A 144 -9.60 1.74 -15.76
N ASN A 145 -8.65 2.64 -15.99
CA ASN A 145 -7.32 2.33 -16.50
C ASN A 145 -6.31 1.98 -15.41
N VAL A 146 -6.71 2.03 -14.14
CA VAL A 146 -5.91 1.53 -13.01
C VAL A 146 -6.24 0.06 -12.81
N ASP A 147 -5.20 -0.77 -12.78
CA ASP A 147 -5.36 -2.23 -12.64
C ASP A 147 -5.55 -2.63 -11.18
N PHE A 148 -4.83 -1.98 -10.26
CA PHE A 148 -4.88 -2.25 -8.83
C PHE A 148 -4.94 -0.97 -8.02
N TYR A 149 -5.97 -0.83 -7.19
CA TYR A 149 -6.03 0.17 -6.13
C TYR A 149 -5.59 -0.46 -4.82
N VAL A 150 -4.65 0.17 -4.13
CA VAL A 150 -4.11 -0.31 -2.85
C VAL A 150 -4.37 0.73 -1.78
N SER A 151 -4.81 0.31 -0.60
CA SER A 151 -4.92 1.22 0.55
C SER A 151 -4.61 0.54 1.86
N SER A 152 -3.78 1.19 2.68
CA SER A 152 -3.51 0.79 4.06
C SER A 152 -4.57 1.37 4.98
N ILE A 153 -5.58 0.57 5.32
CA ILE A 153 -6.78 0.98 6.07
C ILE A 153 -6.42 1.59 7.42
N ARG A 154 -5.45 1.01 8.13
CA ARG A 154 -5.04 1.47 9.47
C ARG A 154 -4.51 2.91 9.53
N LYS A 155 -4.11 3.48 8.38
CA LYS A 155 -3.69 4.89 8.30
C LYS A 155 -4.86 5.87 8.38
N SER A 156 -6.07 5.38 8.11
CA SER A 156 -7.28 6.21 8.08
C SER A 156 -8.31 5.82 9.14
N ILE A 157 -8.21 4.61 9.71
CA ILE A 157 -9.17 4.07 10.68
C ILE A 157 -8.41 3.49 11.87
N GLY A 158 -9.02 3.52 13.04
CA GLY A 158 -8.46 3.01 14.30
C GLY A 158 -8.49 1.48 14.44
N VAL A 159 -7.99 0.77 13.45
CA VAL A 159 -7.80 -0.69 13.46
C VAL A 159 -6.32 -1.02 13.64
N CYS A 160 -6.03 -2.18 14.22
CA CYS A 160 -4.66 -2.59 14.51
C CYS A 160 -3.89 -2.96 13.24
N ASP A 161 -4.55 -3.53 12.25
CA ASP A 161 -4.00 -3.93 10.96
C ASP A 161 -5.00 -3.63 9.82
N GLY A 162 -4.67 -4.06 8.61
CA GLY A 162 -5.58 -4.03 7.48
C GLY A 162 -5.10 -3.16 6.33
N ALA A 163 -5.27 -3.74 5.17
CA ALA A 163 -5.16 -3.11 3.87
C ALA A 163 -6.21 -3.72 2.92
N VAL A 164 -6.48 -3.02 1.84
CA VAL A 164 -7.37 -3.51 0.79
C VAL A 164 -6.70 -3.34 -0.56
N VAL A 165 -6.88 -4.33 -1.42
CA VAL A 165 -6.65 -4.22 -2.86
C VAL A 165 -7.98 -4.32 -3.57
N VAL A 166 -8.24 -3.40 -4.48
CA VAL A 166 -9.37 -3.45 -5.42
C VAL A 166 -8.79 -3.62 -6.81
N SER A 167 -9.18 -4.67 -7.52
CA SER A 167 -8.72 -4.94 -8.88
C SER A 167 -9.89 -5.00 -9.85
N SER A 168 -9.68 -4.46 -11.06
CA SER A 168 -10.62 -4.61 -12.18
C SER A 168 -10.65 -6.03 -12.73
N GLN A 169 -9.61 -6.83 -12.47
CA GLN A 169 -9.46 -8.20 -12.94
C GLN A 169 -9.53 -9.20 -11.78
N GLN A 170 -9.90 -10.43 -12.10
CA GLN A 170 -9.81 -11.51 -11.12
C GLN A 170 -8.35 -11.74 -10.72
N THR A 171 -8.10 -11.76 -9.42
CA THR A 171 -6.77 -11.92 -8.84
C THR A 171 -6.51 -13.35 -8.39
N ASP A 172 -5.26 -13.76 -8.45
CA ASP A 172 -4.82 -15.04 -7.89
C ASP A 172 -4.70 -14.93 -6.36
N LEU A 173 -5.60 -15.58 -5.67
CA LEU A 173 -5.66 -15.57 -4.19
C LEU A 173 -4.68 -16.53 -3.51
N ARG A 174 -3.94 -17.35 -4.26
CA ARG A 174 -2.97 -18.30 -3.67
C ARG A 174 -1.87 -17.60 -2.85
N PHE A 175 -1.65 -16.33 -3.10
CA PHE A 175 -0.69 -15.50 -2.36
C PHE A 175 -1.28 -14.80 -1.13
N VAL A 176 -2.58 -14.93 -0.88
CA VAL A 176 -3.20 -14.43 0.35
C VAL A 176 -2.90 -15.43 1.46
N GLN A 177 -2.08 -15.01 2.40
CA GLN A 177 -1.74 -15.81 3.56
C GLN A 177 -2.89 -15.81 4.57
N GLU A 178 -3.00 -16.90 5.33
CA GLU A 178 -3.90 -16.95 6.49
C GLU A 178 -3.58 -15.84 7.48
N ALA A 179 -4.58 -15.45 8.26
CA ALA A 179 -4.43 -14.40 9.26
C ALA A 179 -3.30 -14.73 10.24
N ASP A 180 -2.30 -13.86 10.31
CA ASP A 180 -1.23 -13.97 11.29
C ASP A 180 -1.69 -13.35 12.60
N VAL A 181 -2.06 -14.21 13.52
CA VAL A 181 -2.57 -13.81 14.83
C VAL A 181 -1.50 -13.04 15.62
N ASP A 182 -0.23 -13.42 15.50
CA ASP A 182 0.87 -12.78 16.24
C ASP A 182 1.10 -11.35 15.74
N PHE A 183 1.05 -11.13 14.43
CA PHE A 183 1.10 -9.79 13.86
C PHE A 183 -0.05 -8.90 14.39
N ALA A 184 -1.27 -9.41 14.36
CA ALA A 184 -2.44 -8.65 14.82
C ALA A 184 -2.35 -8.35 16.33
N ILE A 185 -1.91 -9.31 17.14
CA ILE A 185 -1.70 -9.13 18.59
C ILE A 185 -0.66 -8.04 18.87
N LEU A 186 0.51 -8.11 18.22
CA LEU A 186 1.57 -7.12 18.39
C LEU A 186 1.10 -5.72 18.01
N ARG A 187 0.38 -5.58 16.91
CA ARG A 187 -0.20 -4.31 16.47
C ARG A 187 -1.24 -3.77 17.47
N GLN A 188 -2.10 -4.65 17.99
CA GLN A 188 -3.09 -4.26 18.99
C GLN A 188 -2.42 -3.85 20.32
N GLN A 189 -1.40 -4.58 20.77
CA GLN A 189 -0.62 -4.22 21.95
C GLN A 189 0.10 -2.88 21.78
N ALA A 190 0.66 -2.62 20.59
CA ALA A 190 1.24 -1.33 20.26
C ALA A 190 0.20 -0.19 20.37
N GLN A 191 -0.99 -0.40 19.82
CA GLN A 191 -2.08 0.57 19.88
C GLN A 191 -2.48 0.89 21.33
N TRP A 192 -2.67 -0.13 22.17
CA TRP A 192 -3.00 0.05 23.59
C TRP A 192 -1.91 0.76 24.39
N ASN A 193 -0.64 0.39 24.16
CA ASN A 193 0.48 1.04 24.86
C ASN A 193 0.62 2.51 24.42
N LYS A 194 0.36 2.82 23.15
CA LYS A 194 0.33 4.19 22.67
C LYS A 194 -0.82 4.98 23.29
N GLU A 195 -2.00 4.40 23.39
CA GLU A 195 -3.14 5.05 24.04
C GLU A 195 -2.83 5.34 25.51
N LYS A 196 -2.31 4.36 26.27
CA LYS A 196 -1.85 4.57 27.65
C LYS A 196 -0.79 5.68 27.73
N TYR A 197 0.21 5.67 26.85
CA TYR A 197 1.23 6.71 26.80
C TYR A 197 0.64 8.10 26.60
N ARG A 198 -0.41 8.26 25.80
CA ARG A 198 -1.07 9.56 25.60
C ARG A 198 -1.62 10.16 26.91
N TYR A 199 -2.09 9.31 27.84
CA TYR A 199 -2.63 9.75 29.11
C TYR A 199 -1.54 9.86 30.19
N THR A 200 -0.62 8.90 30.25
CA THR A 200 0.35 8.81 31.36
C THR A 200 1.66 9.53 31.07
N GLN A 201 2.02 9.72 29.79
CA GLN A 201 3.33 10.20 29.32
C GLN A 201 4.51 9.36 29.85
N GLY A 202 4.26 8.10 30.25
CA GLY A 202 5.25 7.22 30.83
C GLY A 202 6.26 6.68 29.81
N SER A 203 7.54 6.64 30.16
CA SER A 203 8.61 6.13 29.30
C SER A 203 8.42 4.67 28.92
N ASP A 204 7.95 3.85 29.85
CA ASP A 204 7.79 2.41 29.67
C ASP A 204 6.72 2.07 28.64
N GLN A 205 5.59 2.79 28.68
CA GLN A 205 4.54 2.65 27.67
C GLN A 205 5.02 3.07 26.29
N LYS A 206 5.84 4.12 26.21
CA LYS A 206 6.44 4.56 24.96
C LYS A 206 7.40 3.54 24.39
N GLN A 207 8.24 2.93 25.25
CA GLN A 207 9.18 1.91 24.85
C GLN A 207 8.45 0.63 24.40
N ALA A 208 7.47 0.15 25.16
CA ALA A 208 6.67 -1.02 24.81
C ALA A 208 5.92 -0.83 23.50
N PHE A 209 5.31 0.34 23.29
CA PHE A 209 4.67 0.71 22.03
C PHE A 209 5.63 0.59 20.83
N ARG A 210 6.84 1.16 20.95
CA ARG A 210 7.83 1.13 19.88
C ARG A 210 8.34 -0.28 19.61
N GLN A 211 8.57 -1.08 20.67
CA GLN A 211 9.02 -2.46 20.52
C GLN A 211 7.98 -3.30 19.78
N HIS A 212 6.71 -3.29 20.22
CA HIS A 212 5.65 -4.05 19.55
C HIS A 212 5.45 -3.64 18.09
N LEU A 213 5.63 -2.34 17.76
CA LEU A 213 5.62 -1.90 16.38
C LEU A 213 6.78 -2.50 15.58
N SER A 214 7.99 -2.48 16.13
CA SER A 214 9.18 -3.03 15.48
C SER A 214 9.02 -4.52 15.19
N ASP A 215 8.58 -5.28 16.21
CA ASP A 215 8.37 -6.72 16.10
C ASP A 215 7.30 -7.05 15.04
N ALA A 216 6.20 -6.31 15.01
CA ALA A 216 5.17 -6.46 13.98
C ALA A 216 5.68 -6.11 12.57
N GLU A 217 6.53 -5.09 12.44
CA GLU A 217 7.14 -4.72 11.18
C GLU A 217 8.06 -5.84 10.65
N GLU A 218 8.84 -6.48 11.52
CA GLU A 218 9.70 -7.62 11.17
C GLU A 218 8.88 -8.80 10.67
N LEU A 219 7.81 -9.20 11.38
CA LEU A 219 6.90 -10.26 10.92
C LEU A 219 6.31 -9.95 9.54
N SER A 220 5.83 -8.73 9.32
CA SER A 220 5.29 -8.33 8.02
C SER A 220 6.31 -8.45 6.88
N LEU A 221 7.60 -8.29 7.15
CA LEU A 221 8.66 -8.40 6.16
C LEU A 221 9.02 -9.86 5.84
N ILE A 222 8.98 -10.75 6.81
CA ILE A 222 9.23 -12.18 6.61
C ILE A 222 8.24 -12.78 5.62
N HIS A 223 6.97 -12.44 5.78
CA HIS A 223 5.89 -12.95 4.93
C HIS A 223 5.94 -12.47 3.46
N ILE A 224 6.53 -11.32 3.18
CA ILE A 224 6.73 -10.86 1.81
C ILE A 224 7.86 -11.62 1.11
N SER A 225 8.86 -12.07 1.84
CA SER A 225 10.02 -12.78 1.28
C SER A 225 9.79 -14.27 1.05
N GLU A 226 8.71 -14.87 1.58
CA GLU A 226 8.43 -16.31 1.51
C GLU A 226 7.17 -16.75 0.72
N PRO A 227 6.57 -15.95 -0.16
CA PRO A 227 5.34 -16.34 -0.85
C PRO A 227 5.50 -17.61 -1.72
N THR A 228 6.73 -17.98 -2.06
CA THR A 228 7.05 -19.11 -2.94
C THR A 228 7.45 -20.40 -2.23
N ARG A 229 7.72 -20.39 -0.94
CA ARG A 229 8.15 -21.60 -0.21
C ARG A 229 7.03 -22.59 0.15
N LEU A 230 5.77 -22.16 0.08
CA LEU A 230 4.62 -23.02 0.44
C LEU A 230 4.04 -23.84 -0.74
N LEU A 231 4.64 -23.77 -1.91
CA LEU A 231 4.16 -24.45 -3.13
C LEU A 231 5.13 -25.49 -3.72
N SER A 232 6.16 -25.89 -2.98
CA SER A 232 7.06 -26.99 -3.38
C SER A 232 6.87 -28.25 -2.55
#